data_7e4f94b721b11b5063f844cdba6e31ee
#
_entry.id   7e4f94b721b11b5063f844cdba6e31ee
#
_cell.length_a   1.000
_cell.length_b   1.000
_cell.length_c   1.000
_cell.angle_alpha   90.00
_cell.angle_beta   90.00
_cell.angle_gamma   90.00
#
_symmetry.space_group_name_H-M   'P 1'
#
loop_
_entity.id
_entity.type
_entity.pdbx_description
1 polymer ?
#
loop_
_entity_poly.entity_id
_entity_poly.type
_entity_poly.pdbx_seq_one_letter_code
_entity_poly.pdbx_strand_id
1 'polypeptide(L)'
;MLRRVFITGANSGIGFELAKQYILRGDDVALFDLHFCEQTKQSLGELADYYQYVEFFATPICDTEALQTQVNNAIAAIGKPDLAIFSCHTYEQLSNENSIACQHFATVITPHLGMNSHLALTTPLIDATQFTPQPSALILAKELRKKFKPNNIKVSLICASKTHSTLASPAYAAKHILRGLDKQKLMVILGLQSKLTYIMSRYLPNWIMDSVMDRLIKQQLIRTTR
;
A
#
# COMPACT_ATOMS: atom_id res chain seq x y z
N MET A 1 0.03 -21.80 -5.91
CA MET A 1 -1.31 -21.77 -5.29
C MET A 1 -1.90 -20.42 -5.63
N LEU A 2 -3.05 -20.36 -6.28
CA LEU A 2 -3.76 -19.14 -6.62
C LEU A 2 -4.16 -18.42 -5.33
N ARG A 3 -3.92 -17.12 -5.24
CA ARG A 3 -4.27 -16.29 -4.08
C ARG A 3 -5.44 -15.40 -4.42
N ARG A 4 -6.24 -15.09 -3.42
CA ARG A 4 -7.30 -14.08 -3.48
C ARG A 4 -6.76 -12.80 -2.89
N VAL A 5 -6.63 -11.79 -3.75
CA VAL A 5 -5.97 -10.53 -3.40
C VAL A 5 -6.97 -9.39 -3.42
N PHE A 6 -7.18 -8.73 -2.29
CA PHE A 6 -8.04 -7.57 -2.15
C PHE A 6 -7.19 -6.30 -2.18
N ILE A 7 -7.48 -5.37 -3.07
CA ILE A 7 -6.66 -4.16 -3.28
C ILE A 7 -7.57 -2.93 -3.29
N THR A 8 -7.29 -1.96 -2.40
CA THR A 8 -7.93 -0.65 -2.48
C THR A 8 -7.12 0.29 -3.38
N GLY A 9 -7.77 1.36 -3.86
CA GLY A 9 -7.11 2.34 -4.69
C GLY A 9 -6.68 1.79 -6.05
N ALA A 10 -7.47 0.87 -6.63
CA ALA A 10 -7.09 0.13 -7.82
C ALA A 10 -7.43 0.82 -9.15
N ASN A 11 -8.13 1.97 -9.12
CA ASN A 11 -8.48 2.69 -10.35
C ASN A 11 -7.28 3.37 -11.01
N SER A 12 -6.21 3.67 -10.29
CA SER A 12 -5.02 4.33 -10.85
C SER A 12 -3.74 4.09 -10.01
N GLY A 13 -2.61 4.59 -10.51
CA GLY A 13 -1.36 4.66 -9.76
C GLY A 13 -0.80 3.30 -9.32
N ILE A 14 -0.34 3.23 -8.07
CA ILE A 14 0.30 2.02 -7.52
C ILE A 14 -0.71 0.89 -7.36
N GLY A 15 -1.96 1.19 -6.96
CA GLY A 15 -3.00 0.18 -6.78
C GLY A 15 -3.35 -0.52 -8.10
N PHE A 16 -3.51 0.25 -9.18
CA PHE A 16 -3.72 -0.27 -10.53
C PHE A 16 -2.57 -1.18 -10.98
N GLU A 17 -1.35 -0.74 -10.81
CA GLU A 17 -0.18 -1.53 -11.20
C GLU A 17 0.02 -2.78 -10.34
N LEU A 18 -0.36 -2.73 -9.06
CA LEU A 18 -0.40 -3.92 -8.21
C LEU A 18 -1.47 -4.91 -8.70
N ALA A 19 -2.69 -4.43 -8.98
CA ALA A 19 -3.76 -5.24 -9.54
C ALA A 19 -3.31 -5.95 -10.81
N LYS A 20 -2.74 -5.20 -11.76
CA LYS A 20 -2.15 -5.72 -12.99
C LYS A 20 -1.12 -6.82 -12.74
N GLN A 21 -0.20 -6.63 -11.78
CA GLN A 21 0.84 -7.62 -11.48
C GLN A 21 0.26 -8.90 -10.86
N TYR A 22 -0.78 -8.81 -10.01
CA TYR A 22 -1.42 -9.99 -9.43
C TYR A 22 -2.27 -10.74 -10.47
N ILE A 23 -2.99 -10.03 -11.34
CA ILE A 23 -3.72 -10.63 -12.47
C ILE A 23 -2.75 -11.40 -13.36
N LEU A 24 -1.63 -10.79 -13.76
CA LEU A 24 -0.60 -11.45 -14.59
C LEU A 24 0.07 -12.66 -13.92
N ARG A 25 -0.07 -12.83 -12.63
CA ARG A 25 0.39 -14.03 -11.89
C ARG A 25 -0.67 -15.13 -11.80
N GLY A 26 -1.87 -14.87 -12.30
CA GLY A 26 -3.00 -15.77 -12.20
C GLY A 26 -3.76 -15.69 -10.87
N ASP A 27 -3.49 -14.70 -10.00
CA ASP A 27 -4.20 -14.55 -8.73
C ASP A 27 -5.59 -13.94 -8.97
N ASP A 28 -6.63 -14.39 -8.23
CA ASP A 28 -7.94 -13.76 -8.22
C ASP A 28 -7.89 -12.42 -7.50
N VAL A 29 -8.54 -11.39 -8.04
CA VAL A 29 -8.48 -10.06 -7.45
C VAL A 29 -9.86 -9.45 -7.22
N ALA A 30 -10.05 -8.87 -6.03
CA ALA A 30 -11.16 -7.97 -5.71
C ALA A 30 -10.60 -6.55 -5.55
N LEU A 31 -11.06 -5.65 -6.38
CA LEU A 31 -10.54 -4.30 -6.54
C LEU A 31 -11.55 -3.30 -5.99
N PHE A 32 -11.09 -2.42 -5.08
CA PHE A 32 -11.91 -1.42 -4.42
C PHE A 32 -11.42 -0.03 -4.73
N ASP A 33 -12.34 0.86 -5.11
CA ASP A 33 -12.08 2.28 -5.31
C ASP A 33 -13.37 3.08 -5.19
N LEU A 34 -13.30 4.41 -5.06
CA LEU A 34 -14.48 5.26 -5.06
C LEU A 34 -15.29 5.09 -6.36
N HIS A 35 -14.60 4.98 -7.47
CA HIS A 35 -15.18 4.72 -8.79
C HIS A 35 -14.15 4.02 -9.67
N PHE A 36 -14.60 3.37 -10.73
CA PHE A 36 -13.76 2.79 -11.77
C PHE A 36 -14.13 3.37 -13.13
N CYS A 37 -13.16 3.88 -13.87
CA CYS A 37 -13.38 4.24 -15.26
C CYS A 37 -13.41 2.98 -16.14
N GLU A 38 -14.16 3.03 -17.22
CA GLU A 38 -14.30 1.88 -18.14
C GLU A 38 -12.98 1.45 -18.74
N GLN A 39 -12.07 2.39 -19.00
CA GLN A 39 -10.72 2.08 -19.47
C GLN A 39 -9.93 1.22 -18.48
N THR A 40 -10.04 1.49 -17.17
CA THR A 40 -9.40 0.68 -16.12
C THR A 40 -9.99 -0.71 -16.07
N LYS A 41 -11.32 -0.83 -16.10
CA LYS A 41 -12.01 -2.14 -16.09
C LYS A 41 -11.61 -2.97 -17.31
N GLN A 42 -11.64 -2.36 -18.49
CA GLN A 42 -11.22 -3.02 -19.72
C GLN A 42 -9.77 -3.46 -19.67
N SER A 43 -8.85 -2.55 -19.30
CA SER A 43 -7.41 -2.82 -19.26
C SER A 43 -7.02 -3.92 -18.27
N LEU A 44 -7.72 -4.04 -17.14
CA LEU A 44 -7.47 -5.10 -16.16
C LEU A 44 -8.21 -6.38 -16.52
N GLY A 45 -9.44 -6.28 -17.03
CA GLY A 45 -10.24 -7.45 -17.46
C GLY A 45 -9.60 -8.21 -18.63
N GLU A 46 -9.00 -7.50 -19.59
CA GLU A 46 -8.31 -8.09 -20.75
C GLU A 46 -7.02 -8.87 -20.36
N LEU A 47 -6.52 -8.66 -19.15
CA LEU A 47 -5.33 -9.38 -18.65
C LEU A 47 -5.68 -10.70 -17.97
N ALA A 48 -6.95 -10.90 -17.62
CA ALA A 48 -7.38 -12.08 -16.90
C ALA A 48 -7.47 -13.31 -17.81
N ASP A 49 -7.04 -14.43 -17.29
CA ASP A 49 -7.28 -15.73 -17.93
C ASP A 49 -8.73 -16.16 -17.74
N TYR A 50 -9.21 -17.12 -18.56
CA TYR A 50 -10.59 -17.58 -18.59
C TYR A 50 -11.12 -18.08 -17.23
N TYR A 51 -10.27 -18.61 -16.37
CA TYR A 51 -10.64 -19.15 -15.06
C TYR A 51 -10.33 -18.21 -13.89
N GLN A 52 -9.93 -16.97 -14.17
CA GLN A 52 -9.50 -16.00 -13.16
C GLN A 52 -10.61 -14.99 -12.88
N TYR A 53 -10.82 -14.66 -11.62
CA TYR A 53 -11.77 -13.65 -11.19
C TYR A 53 -11.10 -12.29 -11.04
N VAL A 54 -11.63 -11.28 -11.73
CA VAL A 54 -11.26 -9.86 -11.61
C VAL A 54 -12.54 -9.07 -11.34
N GLU A 55 -12.77 -8.75 -10.07
CA GLU A 55 -14.02 -8.13 -9.63
C GLU A 55 -13.79 -6.69 -9.15
N PHE A 56 -14.72 -5.79 -9.49
CA PHE A 56 -14.63 -4.36 -9.22
C PHE A 56 -15.75 -3.92 -8.27
N PHE A 57 -15.36 -3.31 -7.16
CA PHE A 57 -16.27 -2.85 -6.11
C PHE A 57 -16.13 -1.34 -5.91
N ALA A 58 -17.06 -0.55 -6.46
CA ALA A 58 -17.09 0.89 -6.25
C ALA A 58 -17.59 1.19 -4.84
N THR A 59 -16.75 1.83 -4.01
CA THR A 59 -17.07 2.14 -2.61
C THR A 59 -16.18 3.23 -2.06
N PRO A 60 -16.72 4.18 -1.27
CA PRO A 60 -15.90 5.10 -0.49
C PRO A 60 -15.21 4.36 0.66
N ILE A 61 -13.89 4.35 0.67
CA ILE A 61 -13.09 3.64 1.70
C ILE A 61 -13.29 4.26 3.09
N CYS A 62 -13.65 5.55 3.17
CA CYS A 62 -13.92 6.23 4.43
C CYS A 62 -15.30 5.92 5.03
N ASP A 63 -16.20 5.31 4.27
CA ASP A 63 -17.49 4.83 4.75
C ASP A 63 -17.36 3.35 5.14
N THR A 64 -17.37 3.10 6.44
CA THR A 64 -17.15 1.75 6.99
C THR A 64 -18.28 0.78 6.63
N GLU A 65 -19.53 1.24 6.59
CA GLU A 65 -20.70 0.40 6.28
C GLU A 65 -20.71 0.03 4.79
N ALA A 66 -20.50 1.02 3.92
CA ALA A 66 -20.39 0.79 2.50
C ALA A 66 -19.22 -0.16 2.17
N LEU A 67 -18.04 0.08 2.78
CA LEU A 67 -16.88 -0.78 2.60
C LEU A 67 -17.14 -2.21 3.10
N GLN A 68 -17.77 -2.37 4.28
CA GLN A 68 -18.11 -3.69 4.82
C GLN A 68 -19.04 -4.46 3.87
N THR A 69 -20.05 -3.78 3.31
CA THR A 69 -20.98 -4.37 2.35
C THR A 69 -20.22 -4.87 1.11
N GLN A 70 -19.34 -4.05 0.54
CA GLN A 70 -18.60 -4.44 -0.65
C GLN A 70 -17.52 -5.51 -0.36
N VAL A 71 -16.91 -5.51 0.81
CA VAL A 71 -16.02 -6.60 1.22
C VAL A 71 -16.79 -7.93 1.35
N ASN A 72 -18.01 -7.91 1.90
CA ASN A 72 -18.85 -9.11 1.96
C ASN A 72 -19.23 -9.62 0.55
N ASN A 73 -19.56 -8.70 -0.38
CA ASN A 73 -19.83 -9.04 -1.77
C ASN A 73 -18.60 -9.66 -2.45
N ALA A 74 -17.42 -9.10 -2.22
CA ALA A 74 -16.16 -9.63 -2.73
C ALA A 74 -15.86 -11.04 -2.19
N ILE A 75 -16.11 -11.25 -0.90
CA ILE A 75 -15.96 -12.58 -0.29
C ILE A 75 -16.95 -13.59 -0.87
N ALA A 76 -18.16 -13.17 -1.16
CA ALA A 76 -19.16 -14.02 -1.82
C ALA A 76 -18.73 -14.38 -3.25
N ALA A 77 -18.09 -13.45 -3.96
CA ALA A 77 -17.67 -13.64 -5.35
C ALA A 77 -16.41 -14.52 -5.47
N ILE A 78 -15.34 -14.22 -4.71
CA ILE A 78 -14.03 -14.89 -4.89
C ILE A 78 -13.50 -15.56 -3.62
N GLY A 79 -14.20 -15.45 -2.49
CA GLY A 79 -13.79 -16.01 -1.20
C GLY A 79 -12.95 -15.06 -0.34
N LYS A 80 -12.57 -15.53 0.85
CA LYS A 80 -11.81 -14.72 1.82
C LYS A 80 -10.40 -14.40 1.31
N PRO A 81 -9.88 -13.19 1.61
CA PRO A 81 -8.57 -12.77 1.12
C PRO A 81 -7.41 -13.56 1.76
N ASP A 82 -6.48 -13.99 0.91
CA ASP A 82 -5.17 -14.48 1.32
C ASP A 82 -4.18 -13.32 1.49
N LEU A 83 -4.42 -12.23 0.75
CA LEU A 83 -3.67 -10.96 0.85
C LEU A 83 -4.64 -9.79 0.72
N ALA A 84 -4.58 -8.86 1.65
CA ALA A 84 -5.31 -7.60 1.59
C ALA A 84 -4.33 -6.42 1.57
N ILE A 85 -4.46 -5.53 0.60
CA ILE A 85 -3.57 -4.39 0.38
C ILE A 85 -4.38 -3.10 0.45
N PHE A 86 -4.09 -2.27 1.45
CA PHE A 86 -4.51 -0.89 1.45
C PHE A 86 -3.52 -0.07 0.63
N SER A 87 -3.96 0.43 -0.52
CA SER A 87 -3.23 1.39 -1.34
C SER A 87 -4.01 2.69 -1.41
N CYS A 88 -3.33 3.81 -1.22
CA CYS A 88 -3.96 5.12 -1.22
C CYS A 88 -3.57 5.89 -2.48
N HIS A 89 -4.56 6.58 -3.09
CA HIS A 89 -4.38 7.28 -4.37
C HIS A 89 -3.67 8.61 -4.31
N THR A 90 -3.82 9.37 -3.26
CA THR A 90 -3.42 10.78 -3.30
C THR A 90 -2.41 11.12 -2.22
N TYR A 91 -1.23 11.52 -2.71
CA TYR A 91 -0.20 12.12 -1.88
C TYR A 91 -0.56 13.56 -1.46
N GLU A 92 -1.54 14.20 -2.08
CA GLU A 92 -1.84 15.62 -1.91
C GLU A 92 -2.92 15.95 -0.86
N GLN A 93 -3.86 15.03 -0.59
CA GLN A 93 -4.94 15.24 0.40
C GLN A 93 -4.67 14.55 1.75
N LEU A 94 -3.64 14.88 2.35
CA LEU A 94 -2.83 13.93 2.95
C LEU A 94 -2.62 14.00 4.40
N SER A 95 -2.99 13.76 5.31
CA SER A 95 -2.42 13.23 6.55
C SER A 95 -3.46 12.55 7.43
N ASN A 96 -4.64 13.17 7.57
CA ASN A 96 -5.64 12.63 8.50
C ASN A 96 -6.61 11.66 7.79
N GLU A 97 -7.10 11.99 6.60
CA GLU A 97 -8.07 11.16 5.86
C GLU A 97 -7.50 9.80 5.47
N ASN A 98 -6.25 9.75 5.02
CA ASN A 98 -5.59 8.48 4.70
C ASN A 98 -5.33 7.60 5.92
N SER A 99 -5.07 8.22 7.07
CA SER A 99 -4.92 7.49 8.32
C SER A 99 -6.26 6.87 8.75
N ILE A 100 -7.34 7.62 8.61
CA ILE A 100 -8.71 7.16 8.90
C ILE A 100 -9.11 6.05 7.93
N ALA A 101 -8.94 6.25 6.63
CA ALA A 101 -9.23 5.25 5.61
C ALA A 101 -8.44 3.94 5.82
N CYS A 102 -7.16 4.05 6.20
CA CYS A 102 -6.33 2.90 6.54
C CYS A 102 -6.87 2.14 7.75
N GLN A 103 -7.33 2.85 8.79
CA GLN A 103 -7.94 2.25 9.98
C GLN A 103 -9.27 1.58 9.65
N HIS A 104 -10.14 2.24 8.86
CA HIS A 104 -11.42 1.68 8.41
C HIS A 104 -11.19 0.39 7.61
N PHE A 105 -10.30 0.42 6.62
CA PHE A 105 -9.96 -0.78 5.86
C PHE A 105 -9.44 -1.90 6.76
N ALA A 106 -8.50 -1.59 7.65
CA ALA A 106 -7.96 -2.58 8.58
C ALA A 106 -9.05 -3.15 9.50
N THR A 107 -9.99 -2.33 9.97
CA THR A 107 -11.11 -2.76 10.82
C THR A 107 -12.05 -3.70 10.08
N VAL A 108 -12.43 -3.34 8.85
CA VAL A 108 -13.36 -4.11 8.03
C VAL A 108 -12.75 -5.42 7.55
N ILE A 109 -11.48 -5.41 7.10
CA ILE A 109 -10.87 -6.60 6.51
C ILE A 109 -10.38 -7.63 7.55
N THR A 110 -10.00 -7.17 8.74
CA THR A 110 -9.41 -8.00 9.80
C THR A 110 -10.23 -9.24 10.18
N PRO A 111 -11.58 -9.17 10.33
CA PRO A 111 -12.39 -10.34 10.69
C PRO A 111 -12.40 -11.45 9.61
N HIS A 112 -12.04 -11.08 8.38
CA HIS A 112 -12.07 -11.97 7.22
C HIS A 112 -10.72 -12.61 6.90
N LEU A 113 -9.64 -12.17 7.57
CA LEU A 113 -8.30 -12.71 7.38
C LEU A 113 -8.19 -14.12 8.01
N GLY A 114 -7.87 -15.10 7.19
CA GLY A 114 -7.62 -16.47 7.63
C GLY A 114 -6.19 -16.68 8.18
N MET A 115 -5.92 -17.87 8.67
CA MET A 115 -4.55 -18.27 9.06
C MET A 115 -3.60 -18.15 7.85
N ASN A 116 -2.39 -17.69 8.11
CA ASN A 116 -1.33 -17.46 7.13
C ASN A 116 -1.64 -16.36 6.08
N SER A 117 -2.73 -15.61 6.22
CA SER A 117 -3.00 -14.47 5.35
C SER A 117 -2.03 -13.31 5.61
N HIS A 118 -2.09 -12.28 4.75
CA HIS A 118 -1.20 -11.15 4.80
C HIS A 118 -1.97 -9.84 4.65
N LEU A 119 -1.76 -8.89 5.56
CA LEU A 119 -2.29 -7.53 5.49
C LEU A 119 -1.14 -6.57 5.17
N ALA A 120 -1.29 -5.78 4.12
CA ALA A 120 -0.34 -4.75 3.72
C ALA A 120 -0.99 -3.38 3.78
N LEU A 121 -0.40 -2.46 4.53
CA LEU A 121 -0.92 -1.10 4.72
C LEU A 121 0.06 -0.09 4.13
N THR A 122 -0.42 0.74 3.20
CA THR A 122 0.39 1.82 2.64
C THR A 122 0.26 3.07 3.49
N THR A 123 1.38 3.69 3.79
CA THR A 123 1.47 4.96 4.52
C THR A 123 2.43 5.91 3.84
N PRO A 124 2.13 7.22 3.80
CA PRO A 124 3.11 8.19 3.39
C PRO A 124 4.28 8.25 4.39
N LEU A 125 5.46 8.59 3.91
CA LEU A 125 6.55 9.05 4.75
C LEU A 125 6.30 10.55 5.03
N ILE A 126 6.12 10.91 6.30
CA ILE A 126 5.58 12.22 6.71
C ILE A 126 6.54 13.36 6.43
N ASP A 127 7.83 13.14 6.53
CA ASP A 127 8.78 14.25 6.47
C ASP A 127 9.96 13.94 5.55
N ALA A 128 10.28 14.88 4.68
CA ALA A 128 11.49 14.85 3.89
C ALA A 128 12.76 14.86 4.77
N THR A 129 12.64 15.31 6.03
CA THR A 129 13.74 15.40 6.98
C THR A 129 13.89 14.18 7.88
N GLN A 130 12.80 13.50 8.23
CA GLN A 130 12.85 12.38 9.18
C GLN A 130 12.63 11.00 8.54
N PHE A 131 12.10 10.93 7.32
CA PHE A 131 11.80 9.68 6.58
C PHE A 131 11.14 8.59 7.45
N THR A 132 10.31 9.04 8.40
CA THR A 132 9.59 8.15 9.30
C THR A 132 8.19 7.86 8.76
N PRO A 133 7.70 6.62 8.88
CA PRO A 133 6.30 6.32 8.60
C PRO A 133 5.39 7.13 9.51
N GLN A 134 4.19 7.44 9.05
CA GLN A 134 3.18 8.11 9.88
C GLN A 134 3.01 7.37 11.20
N PRO A 135 3.13 8.04 12.37
CA PRO A 135 3.12 7.38 13.68
C PRO A 135 1.87 6.53 13.90
N SER A 136 0.69 7.02 13.47
CA SER A 136 -0.59 6.28 13.58
C SER A 136 -0.55 4.96 12.81
N ALA A 137 -0.04 4.96 11.57
CA ALA A 137 0.07 3.74 10.77
C ALA A 137 1.10 2.76 11.34
N LEU A 138 2.19 3.27 11.91
CA LEU A 138 3.21 2.45 12.55
C LEU A 138 2.68 1.79 13.84
N ILE A 139 1.92 2.53 14.67
CA ILE A 139 1.27 2.02 15.87
C ILE A 139 0.25 0.95 15.47
N LEU A 140 -0.65 1.26 14.54
CA LEU A 140 -1.65 0.32 14.02
C LEU A 140 -0.99 -0.97 13.53
N ALA A 141 0.05 -0.88 12.71
CA ALA A 141 0.76 -2.05 12.20
C ALA A 141 1.40 -2.88 13.34
N LYS A 142 1.94 -2.25 14.37
CA LYS A 142 2.51 -2.94 15.54
C LYS A 142 1.43 -3.66 16.36
N GLU A 143 0.30 -3.02 16.60
CA GLU A 143 -0.83 -3.59 17.33
C GLU A 143 -1.42 -4.79 16.58
N LEU A 144 -1.65 -4.63 15.28
CA LEU A 144 -2.15 -5.72 14.44
C LEU A 144 -1.17 -6.90 14.38
N ARG A 145 0.14 -6.66 14.30
CA ARG A 145 1.15 -7.73 14.37
C ARG A 145 1.08 -8.50 15.67
N LYS A 146 0.92 -7.79 16.81
CA LYS A 146 0.78 -8.43 18.13
C LYS A 146 -0.49 -9.27 18.20
N LYS A 147 -1.62 -8.71 17.75
CA LYS A 147 -2.94 -9.35 17.72
C LYS A 147 -2.93 -10.62 16.86
N PHE A 148 -2.28 -10.57 15.70
CA PHE A 148 -2.32 -11.63 14.69
C PHE A 148 -1.22 -12.68 14.78
N LYS A 149 -0.27 -12.50 15.68
CA LYS A 149 0.81 -13.45 15.89
C LYS A 149 0.35 -14.89 16.12
N PRO A 150 -0.72 -15.16 16.90
CA PRO A 150 -1.22 -16.53 17.13
C PRO A 150 -1.71 -17.21 15.85
N ASN A 151 -2.31 -16.45 14.92
CA ASN A 151 -2.89 -16.96 13.68
C ASN A 151 -1.90 -16.96 12.51
N ASN A 152 -0.64 -16.61 12.76
CA ASN A 152 0.42 -16.46 11.75
C ASN A 152 0.05 -15.48 10.60
N ILE A 153 -0.84 -14.52 10.86
CA ILE A 153 -1.19 -13.46 9.89
C ILE A 153 -0.04 -12.45 9.86
N LYS A 154 0.47 -12.18 8.67
CA LYS A 154 1.56 -11.22 8.46
C LYS A 154 0.99 -9.81 8.30
N VAL A 155 1.71 -8.81 8.79
CA VAL A 155 1.36 -7.40 8.59
C VAL A 155 2.58 -6.64 8.08
N SER A 156 2.48 -6.12 6.87
CA SER A 156 3.51 -5.29 6.23
C SER A 156 3.10 -3.83 6.20
N LEU A 157 4.05 -2.94 6.41
CA LEU A 157 3.88 -1.51 6.22
C LEU A 157 4.65 -1.10 4.96
N ILE A 158 3.94 -0.51 4.00
CA ILE A 158 4.51 0.01 2.75
C ILE A 158 4.68 1.52 2.92
N CYS A 159 5.92 1.98 2.87
CA CYS A 159 6.28 3.38 3.07
C CYS A 159 6.60 4.02 1.73
N ALA A 160 5.76 4.96 1.30
CA ALA A 160 5.93 5.70 0.05
C ALA A 160 6.34 7.15 0.33
N SER A 161 7.39 7.64 -0.35
CA SER A 161 7.88 9.02 -0.22
C SER A 161 7.27 9.94 -1.27
N LYS A 162 7.05 11.20 -0.88
CA LYS A 162 6.55 12.28 -1.75
C LYS A 162 7.56 12.86 -2.75
N THR A 163 8.79 12.40 -2.76
CA THR A 163 9.83 13.02 -3.59
C THR A 163 9.52 12.90 -5.08
N HIS A 164 9.02 14.00 -5.63
CA HIS A 164 8.53 14.16 -7.01
C HIS A 164 9.56 13.88 -8.12
N SER A 165 10.84 13.83 -7.81
CA SER A 165 11.89 13.77 -8.83
C SER A 165 12.53 12.40 -9.06
N THR A 166 12.19 11.38 -8.26
CA THR A 166 12.80 10.05 -8.35
C THR A 166 11.83 8.89 -8.12
N LEU A 167 10.52 9.17 -8.11
CA LEU A 167 9.55 8.08 -8.15
C LEU A 167 9.71 7.40 -9.51
N ALA A 168 10.40 6.30 -9.49
CA ALA A 168 10.23 5.28 -10.47
C ALA A 168 8.71 5.15 -10.74
N SER A 169 8.35 4.94 -12.01
CA SER A 169 6.96 4.79 -12.44
C SER A 169 6.14 3.97 -11.45
N PRO A 170 4.81 4.17 -11.35
CA PRO A 170 3.93 3.34 -10.51
C PRO A 170 4.18 1.84 -10.71
N ALA A 171 4.50 1.43 -11.93
CA ALA A 171 4.86 0.05 -12.28
C ALA A 171 6.13 -0.44 -11.57
N TYR A 172 7.16 0.40 -11.45
CA TYR A 172 8.36 0.04 -10.69
C TYR A 172 8.08 -0.03 -9.20
N ALA A 173 7.30 0.91 -8.66
CA ALA A 173 6.89 0.90 -7.25
C ALA A 173 6.10 -0.37 -6.93
N ALA A 174 5.10 -0.73 -7.75
CA ALA A 174 4.32 -1.94 -7.60
C ALA A 174 5.20 -3.20 -7.61
N LYS A 175 6.14 -3.29 -8.55
CA LYS A 175 7.09 -4.42 -8.64
C LYS A 175 7.98 -4.54 -7.41
N HIS A 176 8.36 -3.40 -6.80
CA HIS A 176 9.15 -3.39 -5.57
C HIS A 176 8.33 -3.80 -4.36
N ILE A 177 7.09 -3.30 -4.24
CA ILE A 177 6.12 -3.70 -3.21
C ILE A 177 5.89 -5.19 -3.27
N LEU A 178 5.55 -5.70 -4.43
CA LEU A 178 5.29 -7.11 -4.68
C LEU A 178 6.43 -8.01 -4.18
N ARG A 179 7.69 -7.69 -4.55
CA ARG A 179 8.88 -8.42 -4.07
C ARG A 179 9.05 -8.34 -2.54
N GLY A 180 8.64 -7.22 -1.95
CA GLY A 180 8.66 -7.04 -0.49
C GLY A 180 7.62 -7.89 0.21
N LEU A 181 6.40 -7.95 -0.34
CA LEU A 181 5.29 -8.75 0.18
C LEU A 181 5.54 -10.25 0.00
N ASP A 182 6.08 -10.69 -1.14
CA ASP A 182 6.47 -12.08 -1.36
C ASP A 182 7.50 -12.56 -0.33
N LYS A 183 8.42 -11.68 0.09
CA LYS A 183 9.39 -11.93 1.14
C LYS A 183 8.86 -11.70 2.56
N GLN A 184 7.56 -11.41 2.71
CA GLN A 184 6.89 -11.12 3.97
C GLN A 184 7.61 -10.07 4.83
N LYS A 185 8.20 -9.04 4.20
CA LYS A 185 8.91 -7.98 4.91
C LYS A 185 7.96 -7.18 5.78
N LEU A 186 8.36 -6.93 7.02
CA LEU A 186 7.58 -6.10 7.95
C LEU A 186 7.45 -4.64 7.48
N MET A 187 8.43 -4.16 6.71
CA MET A 187 8.46 -2.81 6.14
C MET A 187 9.03 -2.85 4.74
N VAL A 188 8.32 -2.22 3.81
CA VAL A 188 8.74 -2.04 2.41
C VAL A 188 8.87 -0.55 2.15
N ILE A 189 10.09 -0.05 2.04
CA ILE A 189 10.37 1.37 1.79
C ILE A 189 10.61 1.55 0.30
N LEU A 190 9.82 2.43 -0.33
CA LEU A 190 9.93 2.77 -1.74
C LEU A 190 10.98 3.85 -1.94
N GLY A 191 11.85 3.65 -2.95
CA GLY A 191 12.94 4.56 -3.30
C GLY A 191 14.25 4.25 -2.57
N LEU A 192 15.34 4.29 -3.35
CA LEU A 192 16.68 4.01 -2.82
C LEU A 192 17.13 5.09 -1.82
N GLN A 193 16.84 6.35 -2.13
CA GLN A 193 17.18 7.49 -1.29
C GLN A 193 16.45 7.43 0.05
N SER A 194 15.12 7.18 0.04
CA SER A 194 14.32 7.01 1.26
C SER A 194 14.80 5.85 2.13
N LYS A 195 15.20 4.75 1.49
CA LYS A 195 15.75 3.60 2.20
C LYS A 195 17.09 3.92 2.86
N LEU A 196 17.97 4.62 2.15
CA LEU A 196 19.27 5.02 2.67
C LEU A 196 19.12 5.97 3.86
N THR A 197 18.26 7.00 3.73
CA THR A 197 18.01 7.97 4.80
C THR A 197 17.32 7.32 6.01
N TYR A 198 16.39 6.39 5.80
CA TYR A 198 15.81 5.61 6.91
C TYR A 198 16.86 4.79 7.66
N ILE A 199 17.78 4.14 6.95
CA ILE A 199 18.88 3.40 7.58
C ILE A 199 19.79 4.36 8.34
N MET A 200 20.16 5.48 7.73
CA MET A 200 21.00 6.50 8.35
C MET A 200 20.35 7.08 9.61
N SER A 201 19.06 7.44 9.58
CA SER A 201 18.35 7.97 10.74
C SER A 201 18.27 7.00 11.93
N ARG A 202 18.40 5.70 11.67
CA ARG A 202 18.37 4.67 12.72
C ARG A 202 19.71 4.39 13.36
N TYR A 203 20.82 4.59 12.62
CA TYR A 203 22.16 4.18 13.05
C TYR A 203 23.13 5.34 13.25
N LEU A 204 22.83 6.54 12.75
CA LEU A 204 23.70 7.71 12.89
C LEU A 204 23.19 8.64 14.00
N PRO A 205 24.12 9.25 14.77
CA PRO A 205 23.78 10.30 15.73
C PRO A 205 23.12 11.51 15.03
N ASN A 206 22.22 12.20 15.74
CA ASN A 206 21.43 13.32 15.20
C ASN A 206 22.28 14.42 14.55
N TRP A 207 23.44 14.76 15.11
CA TRP A 207 24.31 15.80 14.58
C TRP A 207 24.90 15.47 13.19
N ILE A 208 25.09 14.18 12.87
CA ILE A 208 25.50 13.75 11.52
C ILE A 208 24.32 13.86 10.57
N MET A 209 23.13 13.47 11.03
CA MET A 209 21.89 13.56 10.25
C MET A 209 21.61 15.00 9.85
N ASP A 210 21.68 15.95 10.78
CA ASP A 210 21.45 17.37 10.52
C ASP A 210 22.39 17.89 9.42
N SER A 211 23.68 17.58 9.50
CA SER A 211 24.66 17.97 8.48
C SER A 211 24.42 17.37 7.10
N VAL A 212 23.96 16.11 7.03
CA VAL A 212 23.63 15.44 5.77
C VAL A 212 22.34 16.01 5.17
N MET A 213 21.35 16.28 6.01
CA MET A 213 20.06 16.83 5.60
C MET A 213 20.22 18.26 5.06
N ASP A 214 20.99 19.11 5.69
CA ASP A 214 21.26 20.46 5.20
C ASP A 214 21.90 20.47 3.81
N ARG A 215 22.77 19.51 3.53
CA ARG A 215 23.39 19.36 2.19
C ARG A 215 22.36 18.88 1.16
N LEU A 216 21.47 17.94 1.52
CA LEU A 216 20.45 17.43 0.62
C LEU A 216 19.40 18.50 0.30
N ILE A 217 18.97 19.29 1.30
CA ILE A 217 18.02 20.39 1.12
C ILE A 217 18.62 21.47 0.22
N LYS A 218 19.87 21.85 0.42
CA LYS A 218 20.58 22.81 -0.45
C LYS A 218 20.69 22.32 -1.90
N GLN A 219 20.94 21.04 -2.12
CA GLN A 219 20.98 20.46 -3.47
C GLN A 219 19.60 20.42 -4.16
N GLN A 220 18.53 20.23 -3.40
CA GLN A 220 17.16 20.26 -3.95
C GLN A 220 16.73 21.68 -4.31
N LEU A 221 17.02 22.66 -3.47
CA LEU A 221 16.73 24.09 -3.75
C LEU A 221 17.43 24.57 -5.04
N ILE A 222 18.67 24.16 -5.29
CA ILE A 222 19.40 24.50 -6.52
C ILE A 222 18.81 23.84 -7.78
N ARG A 223 18.12 22.69 -7.64
CA ARG A 223 17.46 22.01 -8.79
C ARG A 223 16.07 22.55 -9.12
N THR A 224 15.42 23.21 -8.17
CA THR A 224 14.06 23.77 -8.35
C THR A 224 14.13 25.20 -8.89
N THR A 225 15.28 25.83 -8.89
CA THR A 225 15.54 27.21 -9.42
C THR A 225 16.18 27.22 -10.81
N ARG A 226 16.27 26.09 -11.47
CA ARG A 226 16.61 25.93 -12.88
C ARG A 226 15.47 25.30 -13.65
#